data_28fdeb7f8fe41c516ef92f59c6943a2e
#
_entry.id   28fdeb7f8fe41c516ef92f59c6943a2e
#
_cell.length_a   1.000
_cell.length_b   1.000
_cell.length_c   1.000
_cell.angle_alpha   90.00
_cell.angle_beta   90.00
_cell.angle_gamma   90.00
#
_symmetry.space_group_name_H-M   'P 1'
#
loop_
_entity.id
_entity.type
_entity.pdbx_description
1 polymer ?
#
loop_
_entity_poly.entity_id
_entity_poly.type
_entity_poly.pdbx_seq_one_letter_code
_entity_poly.pdbx_strand_id
1 'polypeptide(L)'
;PVYTQAYTYRAITRSRLGNYDDALQDFREAIDLRPDLPGPYYSRGVTRLLNQQFKEAIDDFDKFIRQENKVADAFICRGLSYLHLKDTTRAYENFNTAIRTNRENPNGYNRRGGLHLQQEQYKEAEADFNKAIECDSAYLLSYFNRALVYNATNRPMQALADFDKVIQLDSTNSLTYFN
;
A
#
# COMPACT_ATOMS: atom_id res chain seq x y z
N PRO A 1 -27.20 -11.96 -3.91
CA PRO A 1 -25.94 -12.36 -3.30
C PRO A 1 -24.94 -12.91 -4.33
N VAL A 2 -25.29 -13.95 -5.11
CA VAL A 2 -24.35 -14.59 -6.07
C VAL A 2 -23.92 -13.62 -7.17
N TYR A 3 -24.85 -12.84 -7.72
CA TYR A 3 -24.53 -11.87 -8.79
C TYR A 3 -23.57 -10.76 -8.32
N THR A 4 -23.76 -10.22 -7.13
CA THR A 4 -22.86 -9.21 -6.56
C THR A 4 -21.44 -9.74 -6.41
N GLN A 5 -21.28 -10.97 -5.92
CA GLN A 5 -19.98 -11.62 -5.81
C GLN A 5 -19.36 -11.88 -7.18
N ALA A 6 -20.14 -12.37 -8.14
CA ALA A 6 -19.66 -12.62 -9.50
C ALA A 6 -19.14 -11.35 -10.17
N TYR A 7 -19.90 -10.25 -10.10
CA TYR A 7 -19.43 -8.95 -10.59
C TYR A 7 -18.15 -8.49 -9.86
N THR A 8 -18.11 -8.60 -8.54
CA THR A 8 -16.94 -8.19 -7.75
C THR A 8 -15.68 -8.97 -8.14
N TYR A 9 -15.76 -10.30 -8.21
CA TYR A 9 -14.59 -11.11 -8.58
C TYR A 9 -14.18 -10.92 -10.04
N ARG A 10 -15.12 -10.76 -10.95
CA ARG A 10 -14.81 -10.45 -12.35
C ARG A 10 -14.11 -9.10 -12.47
N ALA A 11 -14.59 -8.10 -11.74
CA ALA A 11 -13.97 -6.78 -11.67
C ALA A 11 -12.53 -6.85 -11.14
N ILE A 12 -12.29 -7.59 -10.05
CA ILE A 12 -10.94 -7.78 -9.49
C ILE A 12 -10.03 -8.45 -10.53
N THR A 13 -10.52 -9.45 -11.24
CA THR A 13 -9.75 -10.13 -12.29
C THR A 13 -9.42 -9.18 -13.44
N ARG A 14 -10.41 -8.40 -13.93
CA ARG A 14 -10.20 -7.39 -14.97
C ARG A 14 -9.20 -6.32 -14.53
N SER A 15 -9.29 -5.85 -13.28
CA SER A 15 -8.34 -4.90 -12.71
C SER A 15 -6.91 -5.43 -12.72
N ARG A 16 -6.70 -6.71 -12.34
CA ARG A 16 -5.39 -7.36 -12.40
C ARG A 16 -4.83 -7.49 -13.81
N LEU A 17 -5.69 -7.57 -14.81
CA LEU A 17 -5.32 -7.61 -16.23
C LEU A 17 -5.10 -6.19 -16.82
N GLY A 18 -5.27 -5.13 -16.01
CA GLY A 18 -5.17 -3.74 -16.47
C GLY A 18 -6.41 -3.20 -17.19
N ASN A 19 -7.48 -3.99 -17.29
CA ASN A 19 -8.75 -3.60 -17.92
C ASN A 19 -9.60 -2.79 -16.92
N TYR A 20 -9.10 -1.59 -16.56
CA TYR A 20 -9.67 -0.80 -15.48
C TYR A 20 -11.10 -0.31 -15.75
N ASP A 21 -11.40 0.15 -16.96
CA ASP A 21 -12.74 0.67 -17.28
C ASP A 21 -13.82 -0.40 -17.17
N ASP A 22 -13.57 -1.59 -17.69
CA ASP A 22 -14.45 -2.73 -17.56
C ASP A 22 -14.59 -3.20 -16.09
N ALA A 23 -13.49 -3.17 -15.34
CA ALA A 23 -13.50 -3.48 -13.92
C ALA A 23 -14.36 -2.48 -13.13
N LEU A 24 -14.22 -1.18 -13.41
CA LEU A 24 -15.01 -0.13 -12.78
C LEU A 24 -16.49 -0.24 -13.11
N GLN A 25 -16.85 -0.69 -14.32
CA GLN A 25 -18.24 -0.96 -14.67
C GLN A 25 -18.80 -2.11 -13.82
N ASP A 26 -18.09 -3.24 -13.74
CA ASP A 26 -18.52 -4.38 -12.92
C ASP A 26 -18.66 -4.01 -11.43
N PHE A 27 -17.76 -3.19 -10.89
CA PHE A 27 -17.91 -2.70 -9.51
C PHE A 27 -19.14 -1.81 -9.33
N ARG A 28 -19.54 -1.01 -10.34
CA ARG A 28 -20.80 -0.25 -10.30
C ARG A 28 -21.99 -1.19 -10.17
N GLU A 29 -22.08 -2.20 -11.03
CA GLU A 29 -23.14 -3.21 -10.97
C GLU A 29 -23.20 -3.92 -9.60
N ALA A 30 -22.03 -4.30 -9.06
CA ALA A 30 -21.95 -4.94 -7.74
C ALA A 30 -22.47 -4.05 -6.63
N ILE A 31 -22.12 -2.76 -6.66
CA ILE A 31 -22.51 -1.76 -5.65
C ILE A 31 -24.01 -1.40 -5.79
N ASP A 32 -24.53 -1.28 -7.01
CA ASP A 32 -25.95 -0.98 -7.24
C ASP A 32 -26.84 -2.13 -6.75
N LEU A 33 -26.37 -3.37 -6.88
CA LEU A 33 -27.07 -4.56 -6.35
C LEU A 33 -27.01 -4.63 -4.81
N ARG A 34 -25.92 -4.22 -4.20
CA ARG A 34 -25.69 -4.28 -2.75
C ARG A 34 -24.82 -3.11 -2.27
N PRO A 35 -25.41 -1.92 -2.10
CA PRO A 35 -24.69 -0.73 -1.67
C PRO A 35 -24.22 -0.79 -0.20
N ASP A 36 -24.75 -1.74 0.56
CA ASP A 36 -24.41 -2.00 1.96
C ASP A 36 -23.12 -2.82 2.15
N LEU A 37 -22.59 -3.45 1.09
CA LEU A 37 -21.38 -4.27 1.20
C LEU A 37 -20.12 -3.41 1.09
N PRO A 38 -19.19 -3.46 2.07
CA PRO A 38 -17.96 -2.66 2.03
C PRO A 38 -16.95 -3.16 0.98
N GLY A 39 -16.83 -4.47 0.78
CA GLY A 39 -15.82 -5.08 -0.08
C GLY A 39 -15.72 -4.51 -1.51
N PRO A 40 -16.82 -4.34 -2.24
CA PRO A 40 -16.80 -3.73 -3.57
C PRO A 40 -16.24 -2.30 -3.60
N TYR A 41 -16.50 -1.48 -2.57
CA TYR A 41 -15.91 -0.14 -2.46
C TYR A 41 -14.41 -0.20 -2.28
N TYR A 42 -13.90 -1.06 -1.38
CA TYR A 42 -12.46 -1.23 -1.21
C TYR A 42 -11.78 -1.64 -2.51
N SER A 43 -12.29 -2.68 -3.18
CA SER A 43 -11.70 -3.20 -4.42
C SER A 43 -11.78 -2.18 -5.56
N ARG A 44 -12.88 -1.41 -5.66
CA ARG A 44 -13.00 -0.32 -6.64
C ARG A 44 -12.05 0.82 -6.33
N GLY A 45 -11.89 1.18 -5.07
CA GLY A 45 -10.90 2.16 -4.61
C GLY A 45 -9.48 1.79 -5.00
N VAL A 46 -9.09 0.51 -4.81
CA VAL A 46 -7.79 -0.01 -5.25
C VAL A 46 -7.65 0.08 -6.78
N THR A 47 -8.69 -0.31 -7.53
CA THR A 47 -8.68 -0.21 -9.00
C THR A 47 -8.55 1.24 -9.46
N ARG A 48 -9.25 2.17 -8.83
CA ARG A 48 -9.15 3.61 -9.10
C ARG A 48 -7.77 4.18 -8.78
N LEU A 49 -7.16 3.75 -7.67
CA LEU A 49 -5.78 4.12 -7.33
C LEU A 49 -4.80 3.67 -8.42
N LEU A 50 -4.91 2.43 -8.91
CA LEU A 50 -4.11 1.91 -10.02
C LEU A 50 -4.37 2.67 -11.33
N ASN A 51 -5.62 3.07 -11.57
CA ASN A 51 -6.03 3.86 -12.74
C ASN A 51 -5.84 5.37 -12.53
N GLN A 52 -5.08 5.80 -11.52
CA GLN A 52 -4.75 7.20 -11.21
C GLN A 52 -5.96 8.12 -10.94
N GLN A 53 -7.12 7.56 -10.62
CA GLN A 53 -8.33 8.28 -10.23
C GLN A 53 -8.31 8.51 -8.71
N PHE A 54 -7.36 9.32 -8.23
CA PHE A 54 -7.02 9.41 -6.81
C PHE A 54 -8.13 9.99 -5.93
N LYS A 55 -8.88 10.99 -6.43
CA LYS A 55 -9.99 11.59 -5.69
C LYS A 55 -11.12 10.61 -5.48
N GLU A 56 -11.51 9.92 -6.54
CA GLU A 56 -12.56 8.91 -6.53
C GLU A 56 -12.15 7.67 -5.71
N ALA A 57 -10.86 7.33 -5.70
CA ALA A 57 -10.32 6.28 -4.84
C ALA A 57 -10.50 6.63 -3.36
N ILE A 58 -10.21 7.87 -2.97
CA ILE A 58 -10.42 8.36 -1.59
C ILE A 58 -11.89 8.24 -1.19
N ASP A 59 -12.83 8.63 -2.05
CA ASP A 59 -14.28 8.53 -1.77
C ASP A 59 -14.70 7.07 -1.51
N ASP A 60 -14.14 6.13 -2.26
CA ASP A 60 -14.40 4.71 -2.07
C ASP A 60 -13.78 4.17 -0.78
N PHE A 61 -12.54 4.53 -0.47
CA PHE A 61 -11.92 4.15 0.79
C PHE A 61 -12.65 4.77 1.99
N ASP A 62 -13.17 5.98 1.87
CA ASP A 62 -13.99 6.60 2.91
C ASP A 62 -15.28 5.81 3.18
N LYS A 63 -15.95 5.34 2.14
CA LYS A 63 -17.14 4.49 2.28
C LYS A 63 -16.82 3.16 2.94
N PHE A 64 -15.70 2.53 2.54
CA PHE A 64 -15.23 1.31 3.15
C PHE A 64 -14.89 1.49 4.64
N ILE A 65 -14.05 2.48 4.96
CA ILE A 65 -13.54 2.73 6.32
C ILE A 65 -14.66 3.08 7.31
N ARG A 66 -15.75 3.73 6.88
CA ARG A 66 -16.91 3.98 7.74
C ARG A 66 -17.56 2.70 8.27
N GLN A 67 -17.47 1.61 7.52
CA GLN A 67 -18.04 0.31 7.88
C GLN A 67 -16.99 -0.63 8.48
N GLU A 68 -15.76 -0.58 7.96
CA GLU A 68 -14.65 -1.49 8.28
C GLU A 68 -13.39 -0.68 8.65
N ASN A 69 -13.35 -0.17 9.88
CA ASN A 69 -12.27 0.71 10.34
C ASN A 69 -11.04 0.00 10.93
N LYS A 70 -11.01 -1.34 10.88
CA LYS A 70 -9.91 -2.17 11.42
C LYS A 70 -9.01 -2.77 10.33
N VAL A 71 -9.13 -2.32 9.10
CA VAL A 71 -8.32 -2.79 7.96
C VAL A 71 -7.21 -1.78 7.68
N ALA A 72 -5.99 -2.08 8.11
CA ALA A 72 -4.84 -1.19 7.97
C ALA A 72 -4.57 -0.80 6.50
N ASP A 73 -4.72 -1.77 5.58
CA ASP A 73 -4.45 -1.55 4.15
C ASP A 73 -5.39 -0.51 3.51
N ALA A 74 -6.62 -0.35 4.02
CA ALA A 74 -7.51 0.68 3.53
C ALA A 74 -6.98 2.10 3.83
N PHE A 75 -6.42 2.29 5.02
CA PHE A 75 -5.74 3.54 5.37
C PHE A 75 -4.47 3.74 4.56
N ILE A 76 -3.68 2.68 4.31
CA ILE A 76 -2.49 2.77 3.46
C ILE A 76 -2.87 3.20 2.05
N CYS A 77 -3.86 2.57 1.43
CA CYS A 77 -4.30 2.90 0.07
C CYS A 77 -4.87 4.32 -0.03
N ARG A 78 -5.66 4.76 0.97
CA ARG A 78 -6.15 6.14 1.05
C ARG A 78 -5.00 7.12 1.24
N GLY A 79 -4.02 6.80 2.08
CA GLY A 79 -2.81 7.61 2.27
C GLY A 79 -1.99 7.76 0.99
N LEU A 80 -1.84 6.67 0.21
CA LEU A 80 -1.20 6.71 -1.10
C LEU A 80 -1.96 7.62 -2.08
N SER A 81 -3.29 7.56 -2.08
CA SER A 81 -4.11 8.44 -2.92
C SER A 81 -3.90 9.91 -2.57
N TYR A 82 -3.83 10.26 -1.27
CA TYR A 82 -3.48 11.62 -0.83
C TYR A 82 -2.05 12.01 -1.25
N LEU A 83 -1.10 11.09 -1.14
CA LEU A 83 0.28 11.36 -1.53
C LEU A 83 0.40 11.70 -3.03
N HIS A 84 -0.32 10.97 -3.90
CA HIS A 84 -0.37 11.29 -5.33
C HIS A 84 -1.01 12.65 -5.61
N LEU A 85 -1.95 13.08 -4.78
CA LEU A 85 -2.54 14.42 -4.84
C LEU A 85 -1.65 15.50 -4.18
N LYS A 86 -0.42 15.14 -3.75
CA LYS A 86 0.53 16.02 -3.06
C LYS A 86 0.06 16.48 -1.67
N ASP A 87 -0.93 15.84 -1.09
CA ASP A 87 -1.39 16.07 0.28
C ASP A 87 -0.62 15.18 1.26
N THR A 88 0.61 15.59 1.55
CA THR A 88 1.52 14.85 2.43
C THR A 88 1.01 14.79 3.87
N THR A 89 0.29 15.80 4.33
CA THR A 89 -0.27 15.85 5.69
C THR A 89 -1.30 14.73 5.88
N ARG A 90 -2.31 14.66 5.00
CA ARG A 90 -3.32 13.60 5.08
C ARG A 90 -2.73 12.22 4.80
N ALA A 91 -1.74 12.11 3.92
CA ALA A 91 -1.03 10.86 3.69
C ALA A 91 -0.36 10.36 4.99
N TYR A 92 0.37 11.23 5.68
CA TYR A 92 1.03 10.92 6.95
C TYR A 92 0.04 10.47 8.04
N GLU A 93 -1.09 11.18 8.19
CA GLU A 93 -2.15 10.82 9.14
C GLU A 93 -2.72 9.43 8.86
N ASN A 94 -2.91 9.10 7.59
CA ASN A 94 -3.39 7.79 7.17
C ASN A 94 -2.39 6.68 7.48
N PHE A 95 -1.10 6.87 7.19
CA PHE A 95 -0.06 5.88 7.53
C PHE A 95 0.07 5.69 9.03
N ASN A 96 -0.02 6.76 9.83
CA ASN A 96 -0.09 6.66 11.30
C ASN A 96 -1.30 5.85 11.76
N THR A 97 -2.46 6.05 11.14
CA THR A 97 -3.67 5.30 11.48
C THR A 97 -3.51 3.82 11.11
N ALA A 98 -2.93 3.51 9.94
CA ALA A 98 -2.63 2.15 9.53
C ALA A 98 -1.72 1.44 10.55
N ILE A 99 -0.65 2.10 11.01
CA ILE A 99 0.26 1.57 12.05
C ILE A 99 -0.50 1.31 13.36
N ARG A 100 -1.37 2.24 13.80
CA ARG A 100 -2.17 2.03 15.03
C ARG A 100 -3.16 0.88 14.88
N THR A 101 -3.69 0.68 13.68
CA THR A 101 -4.66 -0.38 13.37
C THR A 101 -4.00 -1.76 13.35
N ASN A 102 -2.82 -1.87 12.77
CA ASN A 102 -2.02 -3.09 12.77
C ASN A 102 -0.53 -2.76 12.90
N ARG A 103 0.00 -2.98 14.10
CA ARG A 103 1.41 -2.69 14.43
C ARG A 103 2.40 -3.70 13.85
N GLU A 104 1.93 -4.83 13.37
CA GLU A 104 2.74 -5.88 12.76
C GLU A 104 2.77 -5.78 11.22
N ASN A 105 2.03 -4.85 10.63
CA ASN A 105 2.03 -4.63 9.19
C ASN A 105 3.22 -3.75 8.77
N PRO A 106 4.24 -4.28 8.04
CA PRO A 106 5.42 -3.52 7.66
C PRO A 106 5.11 -2.36 6.71
N ASN A 107 4.02 -2.47 5.92
CA ASN A 107 3.66 -1.47 4.92
C ASN A 107 3.43 -0.08 5.52
N GLY A 108 2.74 0.00 6.67
CA GLY A 108 2.46 1.28 7.32
C GLY A 108 3.74 2.04 7.66
N TYR A 109 4.69 1.34 8.29
CA TYR A 109 6.00 1.91 8.63
C TYR A 109 6.80 2.28 7.38
N ASN A 110 6.87 1.37 6.40
CA ASN A 110 7.64 1.64 5.17
C ASN A 110 7.08 2.86 4.41
N ARG A 111 5.75 3.04 4.35
CA ARG A 111 5.15 4.21 3.68
C ARG A 111 5.41 5.50 4.45
N ARG A 112 5.33 5.49 5.79
CA ARG A 112 5.63 6.66 6.61
C ARG A 112 7.13 6.99 6.56
N GLY A 113 8.00 5.99 6.65
CA GLY A 113 9.45 6.14 6.49
C GLY A 113 9.83 6.75 5.14
N GLY A 114 9.13 6.37 4.06
CA GLY A 114 9.29 6.98 2.74
C GLY A 114 8.94 8.47 2.72
N LEU A 115 7.89 8.89 3.44
CA LEU A 115 7.58 10.32 3.60
C LEU A 115 8.67 11.06 4.39
N HIS A 116 9.15 10.46 5.49
CA HIS A 116 10.25 11.03 6.26
C HIS A 116 11.52 11.19 5.41
N LEU A 117 11.85 10.17 4.59
CA LEU A 117 13.00 10.24 3.69
C LEU A 117 12.84 11.37 2.66
N GLN A 118 11.65 11.52 2.08
CA GLN A 118 11.36 12.60 1.13
C GLN A 118 11.49 14.00 1.77
N GLN A 119 11.27 14.12 3.08
CA GLN A 119 11.41 15.33 3.87
C GLN A 119 12.80 15.47 4.51
N GLU A 120 13.76 14.63 4.14
CA GLU A 120 15.12 14.57 4.67
C GLU A 120 15.20 14.34 6.21
N GLN A 121 14.11 13.79 6.77
CA GLN A 121 14.02 13.39 8.17
C GLN A 121 14.63 12.00 8.34
N TYR A 122 15.95 11.93 8.17
CA TYR A 122 16.68 10.65 8.03
C TYR A 122 16.59 9.75 9.25
N LYS A 123 16.56 10.34 10.47
CA LYS A 123 16.46 9.56 11.71
C LYS A 123 15.11 8.89 11.85
N GLU A 124 14.05 9.61 11.57
CA GLU A 124 12.67 9.12 11.59
C GLU A 124 12.45 8.07 10.48
N ALA A 125 12.99 8.32 9.29
CA ALA A 125 12.94 7.38 8.19
C ALA A 125 13.63 6.05 8.55
N GLU A 126 14.86 6.10 9.10
CA GLU A 126 15.59 4.92 9.53
C GLU A 126 14.85 4.14 10.61
N ALA A 127 14.27 4.84 11.60
CA ALA A 127 13.48 4.20 12.66
C ALA A 127 12.26 3.46 12.10
N ASP A 128 11.56 4.05 11.15
CA ASP A 128 10.41 3.42 10.52
C ASP A 128 10.80 2.21 9.65
N PHE A 129 11.88 2.30 8.85
CA PHE A 129 12.35 1.16 8.08
C PHE A 129 12.85 0.03 8.97
N ASN A 130 13.51 0.33 10.09
CA ASN A 130 13.87 -0.66 11.10
C ASN A 130 12.64 -1.39 11.63
N LYS A 131 11.57 -0.66 11.97
CA LYS A 131 10.31 -1.23 12.44
C LYS A 131 9.64 -2.10 11.37
N ALA A 132 9.65 -1.68 10.12
CA ALA A 132 9.12 -2.51 9.03
C ALA A 132 9.91 -3.83 8.88
N ILE A 133 11.25 -3.81 9.02
CA ILE A 133 12.10 -4.99 8.98
C ILE A 133 11.88 -5.89 10.21
N GLU A 134 11.64 -5.31 11.39
CA GLU A 134 11.28 -6.08 12.59
C GLU A 134 9.94 -6.81 12.41
N CYS A 135 8.95 -6.18 11.75
CA CYS A 135 7.66 -6.81 11.44
C CYS A 135 7.77 -7.93 10.41
N ASP A 136 8.60 -7.72 9.38
CA ASP A 136 8.85 -8.69 8.32
C ASP A 136 10.30 -8.59 7.85
N SER A 137 11.13 -9.54 8.28
CA SER A 137 12.55 -9.60 7.92
C SER A 137 12.82 -9.93 6.45
N ALA A 138 11.80 -10.31 5.68
CA ALA A 138 11.87 -10.51 4.24
C ALA A 138 11.28 -9.33 3.43
N TYR A 139 10.85 -8.25 4.10
CA TYR A 139 10.25 -7.10 3.43
C TYR A 139 11.30 -6.24 2.72
N LEU A 140 11.59 -6.64 1.50
CA LEU A 140 12.66 -6.15 0.62
C LEU A 140 12.69 -4.61 0.50
N LEU A 141 11.52 -3.97 0.35
CA LEU A 141 11.43 -2.52 0.16
C LEU A 141 11.99 -1.72 1.33
N SER A 142 11.92 -2.24 2.57
CA SER A 142 12.44 -1.53 3.73
C SER A 142 13.96 -1.54 3.78
N TYR A 143 14.61 -2.63 3.38
CA TYR A 143 16.07 -2.65 3.23
C TYR A 143 16.51 -1.68 2.14
N PHE A 144 15.86 -1.72 0.98
CA PHE A 144 16.19 -0.80 -0.11
C PHE A 144 16.07 0.67 0.32
N ASN A 145 14.95 1.05 0.94
CA ASN A 145 14.72 2.41 1.38
C ASN A 145 15.67 2.83 2.52
N ARG A 146 16.02 1.90 3.43
CA ARG A 146 17.00 2.18 4.51
C ARG A 146 18.41 2.37 3.93
N ALA A 147 18.79 1.61 2.91
CA ALA A 147 20.05 1.81 2.20
C ALA A 147 20.13 3.22 1.58
N LEU A 148 19.02 3.75 1.04
CA LEU A 148 18.98 5.14 0.55
C LEU A 148 19.23 6.14 1.68
N VAL A 149 18.65 5.91 2.88
CA VAL A 149 18.93 6.74 4.07
C VAL A 149 20.41 6.67 4.46
N TYR A 150 21.01 5.47 4.46
CA TYR A 150 22.42 5.30 4.77
C TYR A 150 23.33 6.03 3.78
N ASN A 151 23.02 5.96 2.50
CA ASN A 151 23.75 6.72 1.47
C ASN A 151 23.61 8.24 1.70
N ALA A 152 22.39 8.73 1.94
CA ALA A 152 22.15 10.16 2.19
C ALA A 152 22.85 10.68 3.47
N THR A 153 23.13 9.79 4.42
CA THR A 153 23.79 10.12 5.69
C THR A 153 25.27 9.72 5.74
N ASN A 154 25.88 9.46 4.56
CA ASN A 154 27.31 9.10 4.41
C ASN A 154 27.73 7.85 5.21
N ARG A 155 26.88 6.81 5.17
CA ARG A 155 27.11 5.50 5.81
C ARG A 155 27.16 4.37 4.76
N PRO A 156 28.13 4.40 3.83
CA PRO A 156 28.12 3.52 2.64
C PRO A 156 28.24 2.04 2.97
N MET A 157 28.95 1.66 4.03
CA MET A 157 29.07 0.24 4.42
C MET A 157 27.73 -0.34 4.87
N GLN A 158 26.91 0.44 5.57
CA GLN A 158 25.57 0.02 5.98
C GLN A 158 24.62 -0.05 4.77
N ALA A 159 24.72 0.92 3.85
CA ALA A 159 23.98 0.90 2.60
C ALA A 159 24.28 -0.35 1.76
N LEU A 160 25.59 -0.71 1.64
CA LEU A 160 26.03 -1.90 0.91
C LEU A 160 25.43 -3.17 1.53
N ALA A 161 25.48 -3.33 2.84
CA ALA A 161 24.91 -4.49 3.52
C ALA A 161 23.40 -4.64 3.29
N ASP A 162 22.65 -3.52 3.27
CA ASP A 162 21.21 -3.53 2.98
C ASP A 162 20.92 -3.84 1.51
N PHE A 163 21.70 -3.31 0.55
CA PHE A 163 21.56 -3.67 -0.86
C PHE A 163 21.90 -5.14 -1.11
N ASP A 164 22.93 -5.69 -0.47
CA ASP A 164 23.26 -7.12 -0.54
C ASP A 164 22.08 -7.97 -0.02
N LYS A 165 21.42 -7.52 1.05
CA LYS A 165 20.22 -8.18 1.57
C LYS A 165 19.05 -8.13 0.58
N VAL A 166 18.85 -7.01 -0.11
CA VAL A 166 17.85 -6.89 -1.18
C VAL A 166 18.12 -7.92 -2.29
N ILE A 167 19.36 -7.99 -2.79
CA ILE A 167 19.75 -8.93 -3.85
C ILE A 167 19.55 -10.38 -3.40
N GLN A 168 19.92 -10.71 -2.17
CA GLN A 168 19.71 -12.04 -1.61
C GLN A 168 18.23 -12.42 -1.55
N LEU A 169 17.37 -11.52 -1.05
CA LEU A 169 15.94 -11.76 -0.92
C LEU A 169 15.25 -11.88 -2.28
N ASP A 170 15.64 -11.06 -3.25
CA ASP A 170 15.06 -11.10 -4.60
C ASP A 170 15.47 -12.38 -5.34
N SER A 171 16.73 -12.81 -5.23
CA SER A 171 17.21 -14.05 -5.82
C SER A 171 16.51 -15.31 -5.25
N THR A 172 16.19 -15.31 -3.96
CA THR A 172 15.43 -16.42 -3.34
C THR A 172 13.97 -16.44 -3.80
N ASN A 173 13.34 -15.28 -3.99
CA ASN A 173 11.99 -15.18 -4.56
C ASN A 173 11.96 -15.66 -6.02
N SER A 174 12.93 -15.30 -6.82
CA SER A 174 13.07 -15.73 -8.21
C SER A 174 13.19 -17.25 -8.35
N LEU A 175 13.92 -17.92 -7.46
CA LEU A 175 14.08 -19.39 -7.44
C LEU A 175 12.77 -20.13 -7.10
N THR A 176 11.88 -19.54 -6.33
CA THR A 176 10.58 -20.14 -5.99
C THR A 176 9.58 -20.13 -7.15
N TYR A 177 9.78 -19.29 -8.16
CA TYR A 177 8.95 -19.26 -9.37
C TYR A 177 9.40 -20.25 -10.48
N PHE A 178 10.56 -20.87 -10.34
CA PHE A 178 11.11 -21.85 -11.30
C PHE A 178 11.00 -23.32 -10.85
N ASN A 179 10.47 -23.61 -9.68
CA ASN A 179 10.18 -24.95 -9.14
C ASN A 179 8.68 -25.18 -9.03
#